data_e30194eea960d90f797434fb5921ee57
#
_entry.id   e30194eea960d90f797434fb5921ee57
#
_cell.length_a   1.000
_cell.length_b   1.000
_cell.length_c   1.000
_cell.angle_alpha   90.00
_cell.angle_beta   90.00
_cell.angle_gamma   90.00
#
_symmetry.space_group_name_H-M   'P 1'
#
loop_
_entity.id
_entity.type
_entity.pdbx_description
1 polymer ?
#
loop_
_entity_poly.entity_id
_entity_poly.type
_entity_poly.pdbx_seq_one_letter_code
_entity_poly.pdbx_strand_id
1 'polypeptide(L)'
;TWAFFHHLFGGIRHFIWDIGLGFSLKSIDVLSYMTLVLSFLFTILVFVLTWVRILALTNKSLGTQHFVAQRLTAIVNLLVGIPAFIIFLMIYDDGYSEIRELISQEIIWIPMVIYIISLSYHMKIGVGHMLDDYFDGGLKLFLGILNKLYVYLVALLSTVALIILGIF
;
A
#
# COMPACT_ATOMS: atom_id res chain seq x y z
N THR A 1 -9.17 9.97 7.31
CA THR A 1 -8.67 11.34 7.00
C THR A 1 -9.43 11.94 5.80
N TRP A 2 -9.53 11.22 4.65
CA TRP A 2 -10.26 11.74 3.47
C TRP A 2 -11.71 12.07 3.75
N ALA A 3 -12.46 11.18 4.38
CA ALA A 3 -13.87 11.40 4.73
C ALA A 3 -14.07 12.66 5.60
N PHE A 4 -13.14 12.95 6.51
CA PHE A 4 -13.17 14.17 7.31
C PHE A 4 -13.05 15.43 6.45
N PHE A 5 -12.05 15.48 5.55
CA PHE A 5 -11.88 16.65 4.68
C PHE A 5 -13.00 16.78 3.66
N HIS A 6 -13.51 15.65 3.15
CA HIS A 6 -14.64 15.66 2.22
C HIS A 6 -15.91 16.22 2.90
N HIS A 7 -16.17 15.83 4.14
CA HIS A 7 -17.27 16.37 4.93
C HIS A 7 -17.07 17.85 5.26
N LEU A 8 -15.85 18.24 5.64
CA LEU A 8 -15.50 19.64 5.93
C LEU A 8 -15.75 20.55 4.72
N PHE A 9 -15.19 20.22 3.55
CA PHE A 9 -15.37 21.02 2.34
C PHE A 9 -16.79 20.92 1.78
N GLY A 10 -17.48 19.81 1.98
CA GLY A 10 -18.91 19.69 1.71
C GLY A 10 -19.73 20.63 2.57
N GLY A 11 -19.42 20.74 3.87
CA GLY A 11 -20.04 21.69 4.78
C GLY A 11 -19.83 23.15 4.35
N ILE A 12 -18.60 23.51 3.96
CA ILE A 12 -18.29 24.86 3.44
C ILE A 12 -19.12 25.16 2.18
N ARG A 13 -19.27 24.19 1.27
CA ARG A 13 -20.14 24.32 0.10
C ARG A 13 -21.60 24.60 0.49
N HIS A 14 -22.13 23.92 1.50
CA HIS A 14 -23.47 24.14 2.00
C HIS A 14 -23.63 25.56 2.59
N PHE A 15 -22.64 26.05 3.36
CA PHE A 15 -22.64 27.42 3.85
C PHE A 15 -22.67 28.46 2.72
N ILE A 16 -21.97 28.24 1.61
CA ILE A 16 -22.03 29.13 0.44
C ILE A 16 -23.45 29.19 -0.13
N TRP A 17 -24.14 28.05 -0.20
CA TRP A 17 -25.53 28.00 -0.65
C TRP A 17 -26.49 28.64 0.35
N ASP A 18 -26.28 28.44 1.65
CA ASP A 18 -27.14 29.02 2.70
C ASP A 18 -27.14 30.57 2.69
N ILE A 19 -26.02 31.17 2.28
CA ILE A 19 -25.96 32.65 2.07
C ILE A 19 -26.45 33.10 0.68
N GLY A 20 -27.03 32.19 -0.10
CA GLY A 20 -27.65 32.50 -1.39
C GLY A 20 -26.70 32.61 -2.58
N LEU A 21 -25.46 32.11 -2.46
CA LEU A 21 -24.44 32.16 -3.51
C LEU A 21 -24.23 30.80 -4.18
N GLY A 22 -23.77 30.83 -5.44
CA GLY A 22 -23.27 29.62 -6.12
C GLY A 22 -24.36 28.70 -6.70
N PHE A 23 -25.57 29.18 -6.98
CA PHE A 23 -26.66 28.34 -7.51
C PHE A 23 -26.67 28.20 -9.04
N SER A 24 -25.77 28.87 -9.78
CA SER A 24 -25.68 28.60 -11.21
C SER A 24 -25.16 27.19 -11.46
N LEU A 25 -25.60 26.50 -12.51
CA LEU A 25 -25.14 25.14 -12.83
C LEU A 25 -23.60 25.03 -12.86
N LYS A 26 -22.96 26.02 -13.50
CA LYS A 26 -21.50 26.10 -13.56
C LYS A 26 -20.86 26.22 -12.17
N SER A 27 -21.46 27.01 -11.27
CA SER A 27 -20.95 27.20 -9.90
C SER A 27 -21.14 25.92 -9.06
N ILE A 28 -22.24 25.21 -9.24
CA ILE A 28 -22.51 23.93 -8.56
C ILE A 28 -21.45 22.90 -8.95
N ASP A 29 -21.17 22.76 -10.25
CA ASP A 29 -20.14 21.85 -10.75
C ASP A 29 -18.76 22.20 -10.20
N VAL A 30 -18.36 23.47 -10.30
CA VAL A 30 -17.06 23.95 -9.79
C VAL A 30 -16.92 23.67 -8.30
N LEU A 31 -17.91 24.01 -7.47
CA LEU A 31 -17.88 23.79 -6.03
C LEU A 31 -17.83 22.29 -5.69
N SER A 32 -18.48 21.44 -6.48
CA SER A 32 -18.45 19.99 -6.31
C SER A 32 -17.07 19.42 -6.63
N TYR A 33 -16.47 19.81 -7.76
CA TYR A 33 -15.10 19.42 -8.10
C TYR A 33 -14.08 19.94 -7.09
N MET A 34 -14.21 21.18 -6.65
CA MET A 34 -13.33 21.75 -5.61
C MET A 34 -13.42 20.97 -4.31
N THR A 35 -14.62 20.56 -3.88
CA THR A 35 -14.78 19.71 -2.68
C THR A 35 -13.99 18.41 -2.79
N LEU A 36 -14.05 17.73 -3.94
CA LEU A 36 -13.29 16.51 -4.19
C LEU A 36 -11.78 16.78 -4.19
N VAL A 37 -11.33 17.72 -5.02
CA VAL A 37 -9.91 18.02 -5.20
C VAL A 37 -9.26 18.48 -3.90
N LEU A 38 -9.88 19.41 -3.16
CA LEU A 38 -9.36 19.88 -1.89
C LEU A 38 -9.32 18.77 -0.85
N SER A 39 -10.33 17.89 -0.81
CA SER A 39 -10.34 16.75 0.11
C SER A 39 -9.15 15.80 -0.13
N PHE A 40 -8.84 15.52 -1.39
CA PHE A 40 -7.66 14.73 -1.74
C PHE A 40 -6.36 15.45 -1.41
N LEU A 41 -6.21 16.71 -1.79
CA LEU A 41 -5.00 17.49 -1.53
C LEU A 41 -4.70 17.60 -0.04
N PHE A 42 -5.69 17.92 0.80
CA PHE A 42 -5.51 18.01 2.25
C PHE A 42 -5.23 16.64 2.89
N THR A 43 -5.84 15.60 2.36
CA THR A 43 -5.52 14.23 2.81
C THR A 43 -4.07 13.87 2.51
N ILE A 44 -3.61 14.14 1.29
CA ILE A 44 -2.21 13.91 0.88
C ILE A 44 -1.27 14.78 1.71
N LEU A 45 -1.59 16.06 1.90
CA LEU A 45 -0.79 17.00 2.70
C LEU A 45 -0.59 16.48 4.13
N VAL A 46 -1.68 16.12 4.83
CA VAL A 46 -1.60 15.57 6.18
C VAL A 46 -0.81 14.27 6.20
N PHE A 47 -1.01 13.41 5.20
CA PHE A 47 -0.26 12.16 5.09
C PHE A 47 1.24 12.42 4.92
N VAL A 48 1.62 13.31 4.00
CA VAL A 48 3.03 13.69 3.75
C VAL A 48 3.66 14.32 4.99
N LEU A 49 2.99 15.28 5.63
CA LEU A 49 3.50 15.92 6.84
C LEU A 49 3.71 14.93 7.98
N THR A 50 2.75 14.01 8.17
CA THR A 50 2.88 12.93 9.16
C THR A 50 4.04 12.02 8.81
N TRP A 51 4.20 11.69 7.53
CA TRP A 51 5.25 10.82 7.03
C TRP A 51 6.64 11.44 7.20
N VAL A 52 6.80 12.71 6.85
CA VAL A 52 8.06 13.46 7.06
C VAL A 52 8.43 13.51 8.55
N ARG A 53 7.45 13.73 9.44
CA ARG A 53 7.65 13.67 10.89
C ARG A 53 8.09 12.28 11.36
N ILE A 54 7.45 11.23 10.87
CA ILE A 54 7.81 9.84 11.19
C ILE A 54 9.23 9.53 10.72
N LEU A 55 9.60 9.89 9.48
CA LEU A 55 10.95 9.71 8.97
C LEU A 55 12.01 10.45 9.79
N ALA A 56 11.71 11.65 10.24
CA ALA A 56 12.60 12.43 11.11
C ALA A 56 12.81 11.77 12.49
N LEU A 57 11.84 10.96 12.96
CA LEU A 57 11.90 10.23 14.22
C LEU A 57 12.56 8.85 14.10
N THR A 58 12.69 8.28 12.89
CA THR A 58 13.21 6.91 12.67
C THR A 58 14.65 6.71 13.14
N ASN A 59 15.43 7.78 13.26
CA ASN A 59 16.80 7.70 13.77
C ASN A 59 16.89 7.46 15.29
N LYS A 60 15.77 7.33 16.00
CA LYS A 60 15.74 7.34 17.47
C LYS A 60 15.25 6.07 18.17
N SER A 61 14.49 5.19 17.50
CA SER A 61 14.05 3.94 18.13
C SER A 61 13.74 2.82 17.13
N LEU A 62 14.04 1.57 17.51
CA LEU A 62 13.74 0.37 16.71
C LEU A 62 12.24 0.22 16.44
N GLY A 63 11.38 0.52 17.42
CA GLY A 63 9.91 0.45 17.24
C GLY A 63 9.39 1.40 16.16
N THR A 64 9.93 2.61 16.08
CA THR A 64 9.57 3.58 15.03
C THR A 64 10.00 3.08 13.64
N GLN A 65 11.16 2.44 13.53
CA GLN A 65 11.63 1.86 12.26
C GLN A 65 10.70 0.74 11.78
N HIS A 66 10.28 -0.17 12.66
CA HIS A 66 9.32 -1.22 12.36
C HIS A 66 7.97 -0.65 11.91
N PHE A 67 7.45 0.35 12.61
CA PHE A 67 6.19 1.03 12.28
C PHE A 67 6.24 1.66 10.88
N VAL A 68 7.32 2.39 10.55
CA VAL A 68 7.50 3.02 9.24
C VAL A 68 7.62 1.96 8.14
N ALA A 69 8.44 0.94 8.35
CA ALA A 69 8.63 -0.14 7.39
C ALA A 69 7.31 -0.87 7.08
N GLN A 70 6.50 -1.16 8.10
CA GLN A 70 5.19 -1.79 7.92
C GLN A 70 4.23 -0.94 7.09
N ARG A 71 4.19 0.37 7.31
CA ARG A 71 3.33 1.28 6.53
C ARG A 71 3.82 1.48 5.10
N LEU A 72 5.14 1.61 4.91
CA LEU A 72 5.72 1.76 3.58
C LEU A 72 5.45 0.51 2.73
N THR A 73 5.69 -0.66 3.28
CA THR A 73 5.40 -1.91 2.59
C THR A 73 3.92 -2.11 2.34
N ALA A 74 3.03 -1.68 3.24
CA ALA A 74 1.58 -1.71 3.01
C ALA A 74 1.17 -0.85 1.80
N ILE A 75 1.76 0.33 1.63
CA ILE A 75 1.50 1.20 0.47
C ILE A 75 1.96 0.53 -0.82
N VAL A 76 3.18 -0.01 -0.86
CA VAL A 76 3.70 -0.73 -2.02
C VAL A 76 2.81 -1.93 -2.36
N ASN A 77 2.41 -2.70 -1.34
CA ASN A 77 1.55 -3.86 -1.51
C ASN A 77 0.17 -3.48 -2.05
N LEU A 78 -0.37 -2.34 -1.67
CA LEU A 78 -1.65 -1.85 -2.19
C LEU A 78 -1.52 -1.39 -3.65
N LEU A 79 -0.49 -0.58 -3.95
CA LEU A 79 -0.29 0.02 -5.27
C LEU A 79 0.04 -1.01 -6.35
N VAL A 80 0.80 -2.05 -6.01
CA VAL A 80 1.18 -3.10 -6.96
C VAL A 80 0.26 -4.31 -6.86
N GLY A 81 -0.19 -4.67 -5.66
CA GLY A 81 -1.01 -5.85 -5.44
C GLY A 81 -2.40 -5.76 -6.05
N ILE A 82 -3.06 -4.58 -6.04
CA ILE A 82 -4.37 -4.42 -6.69
C ILE A 82 -4.25 -4.61 -8.21
N PRO A 83 -3.36 -3.91 -8.95
CA PRO A 83 -3.17 -4.19 -10.38
C PRO A 83 -2.77 -5.64 -10.66
N ALA A 84 -1.86 -6.22 -9.86
CA ALA A 84 -1.46 -7.61 -10.03
C ALA A 84 -2.63 -8.59 -9.86
N PHE A 85 -3.51 -8.35 -8.90
CA PHE A 85 -4.71 -9.15 -8.71
C PHE A 85 -5.70 -9.02 -9.87
N ILE A 86 -5.89 -7.79 -10.39
CA ILE A 86 -6.74 -7.57 -11.58
C ILE A 86 -6.15 -8.31 -12.78
N ILE A 87 -4.85 -8.20 -13.04
CA ILE A 87 -4.17 -8.93 -14.11
C ILE A 87 -4.37 -10.44 -13.92
N PHE A 88 -4.18 -10.95 -12.70
CA PHE A 88 -4.40 -12.37 -12.39
C PHE A 88 -5.82 -12.81 -12.75
N LEU A 89 -6.85 -12.02 -12.41
CA LEU A 89 -8.25 -12.33 -12.77
C LEU A 89 -8.50 -12.30 -14.28
N MET A 90 -7.72 -11.54 -15.03
CA MET A 90 -7.86 -11.47 -16.49
C MET A 90 -7.22 -12.66 -17.21
N ILE A 91 -6.17 -13.24 -16.62
CA ILE A 91 -5.34 -14.28 -17.28
C ILE A 91 -5.43 -15.65 -16.62
N TYR A 92 -6.28 -15.83 -15.60
CA TYR A 92 -6.30 -17.08 -14.83
C TYR A 92 -6.73 -18.31 -15.67
N ASP A 93 -7.43 -18.06 -16.77
CA ASP A 93 -7.93 -19.08 -17.70
C ASP A 93 -7.03 -19.24 -18.95
N ASP A 94 -6.01 -18.41 -19.08
CA ASP A 94 -5.08 -18.42 -20.22
C ASP A 94 -4.11 -19.61 -20.15
N GLY A 95 -3.55 -19.99 -21.28
CA GLY A 95 -2.52 -21.01 -21.36
C GLY A 95 -1.17 -20.55 -20.81
N TYR A 96 -0.27 -21.50 -20.57
CA TYR A 96 1.07 -21.20 -20.03
C TYR A 96 1.88 -20.25 -20.92
N SER A 97 1.74 -20.37 -22.25
CA SER A 97 2.41 -19.53 -23.26
C SER A 97 2.03 -18.06 -23.12
N GLU A 98 0.73 -17.80 -23.01
CA GLU A 98 0.17 -16.45 -22.90
C GLU A 98 0.56 -15.79 -21.55
N ILE A 99 0.46 -16.55 -20.47
CA ILE A 99 0.88 -16.08 -19.14
C ILE A 99 2.36 -15.76 -19.11
N ARG A 100 3.19 -16.61 -19.72
CA ARG A 100 4.64 -16.40 -19.78
C ARG A 100 4.99 -15.18 -20.62
N GLU A 101 4.36 -14.98 -21.77
CA GLU A 101 4.58 -13.80 -22.63
C GLU A 101 4.25 -12.51 -21.87
N LEU A 102 3.15 -12.49 -21.11
CA LEU A 102 2.77 -11.35 -20.28
C LEU A 102 3.82 -11.09 -19.18
N ILE A 103 4.22 -12.13 -18.44
CA ILE A 103 5.18 -11.99 -17.33
C ILE A 103 6.57 -11.60 -17.84
N SER A 104 6.95 -11.96 -19.06
CA SER A 104 8.26 -11.57 -19.64
C SER A 104 8.40 -10.06 -19.92
N GLN A 105 7.30 -9.30 -19.90
CA GLN A 105 7.35 -7.85 -20.06
C GLN A 105 7.97 -7.17 -18.82
N GLU A 106 8.96 -6.30 -19.03
CA GLU A 106 9.66 -5.61 -17.94
C GLU A 106 8.72 -4.79 -17.04
N ILE A 107 7.69 -4.19 -17.63
CA ILE A 107 6.66 -3.43 -16.91
C ILE A 107 5.82 -4.30 -15.97
N ILE A 108 5.85 -5.61 -16.13
CA ILE A 108 5.11 -6.58 -15.30
C ILE A 108 6.03 -7.23 -14.28
N TRP A 109 7.11 -7.90 -14.70
CA TRP A 109 7.91 -8.68 -13.75
C TRP A 109 8.71 -7.82 -12.78
N ILE A 110 9.20 -6.63 -13.18
CA ILE A 110 9.98 -5.77 -12.27
C ILE A 110 9.12 -5.28 -11.08
N PRO A 111 7.91 -4.70 -11.29
CA PRO A 111 7.03 -4.37 -10.16
C PRO A 111 6.63 -5.59 -9.33
N MET A 112 6.45 -6.77 -9.95
CA MET A 112 6.12 -7.99 -9.23
C MET A 112 7.25 -8.45 -8.31
N VAL A 113 8.51 -8.31 -8.69
CA VAL A 113 9.66 -8.57 -7.81
C VAL A 113 9.64 -7.62 -6.60
N ILE A 114 9.44 -6.31 -6.85
CA ILE A 114 9.32 -5.31 -5.78
C ILE A 114 8.16 -5.65 -4.83
N TYR A 115 7.03 -6.06 -5.39
CA TYR A 115 5.85 -6.48 -4.64
C TYR A 115 6.14 -7.69 -3.74
N ILE A 116 6.75 -8.74 -4.26
CA ILE A 116 7.08 -9.95 -3.49
C ILE A 116 8.04 -9.64 -2.34
N ILE A 117 9.08 -8.86 -2.59
CA ILE A 117 10.02 -8.44 -1.54
C ILE A 117 9.28 -7.62 -0.47
N SER A 118 8.47 -6.66 -0.89
CA SER A 118 7.67 -5.81 0.00
C SER A 118 6.65 -6.61 0.81
N LEU A 119 5.91 -7.51 0.16
CA LEU A 119 4.91 -8.39 0.78
C LEU A 119 5.56 -9.32 1.81
N SER A 120 6.69 -9.94 1.45
CA SER A 120 7.43 -10.83 2.34
C SER A 120 7.94 -10.10 3.58
N TYR A 121 8.46 -8.89 3.41
CA TYR A 121 8.92 -8.07 4.53
C TYR A 121 7.77 -7.58 5.41
N HIS A 122 6.64 -7.19 4.79
CA HIS A 122 5.42 -6.81 5.49
C HIS A 122 4.87 -7.96 6.34
N MET A 123 4.82 -9.16 5.78
CA MET A 123 4.39 -10.38 6.47
C MET A 123 5.31 -10.73 7.64
N LYS A 124 6.65 -10.60 7.45
CA LYS A 124 7.62 -10.82 8.53
C LYS A 124 7.34 -9.95 9.75
N ILE A 125 7.07 -8.65 9.52
CA ILE A 125 6.79 -7.70 10.60
C ILE A 125 5.42 -8.03 11.22
N GLY A 126 4.38 -8.24 10.41
CA GLY A 126 3.03 -8.51 10.89
C GLY A 126 2.94 -9.78 11.73
N VAL A 127 3.51 -10.88 11.25
CA VAL A 127 3.57 -12.13 12.03
C VAL A 127 4.45 -11.95 13.27
N GLY A 128 5.55 -11.19 13.16
CA GLY A 128 6.41 -10.87 14.30
C GLY A 128 5.63 -10.20 15.44
N HIS A 129 4.84 -9.18 15.14
CA HIS A 129 3.97 -8.51 16.13
C HIS A 129 2.96 -9.48 16.76
N MET A 130 2.31 -10.31 15.93
CA MET A 130 1.39 -11.33 16.44
C MET A 130 2.09 -12.31 17.40
N LEU A 131 3.32 -12.75 17.06
CA LEU A 131 4.10 -13.62 17.93
C LEU A 131 4.51 -12.92 19.24
N ASP A 132 4.78 -11.62 19.18
CA ASP A 132 5.11 -10.81 20.35
C ASP A 132 3.93 -10.67 21.32
N ASP A 133 2.70 -10.62 20.79
CA ASP A 133 1.48 -10.43 21.57
C ASP A 133 0.93 -11.73 22.17
N TYR A 134 1.12 -12.89 21.52
CA TYR A 134 0.44 -14.13 21.91
C TYR A 134 1.38 -15.24 22.45
N PHE A 135 2.70 -15.10 22.32
CA PHE A 135 3.65 -16.13 22.71
C PHE A 135 4.78 -15.58 23.56
N ASP A 136 5.27 -16.42 24.50
CA ASP A 136 6.39 -16.11 25.38
C ASP A 136 7.46 -17.21 25.36
N GLY A 137 8.63 -16.90 25.92
CA GLY A 137 9.71 -17.85 26.18
C GLY A 137 10.28 -18.56 24.94
N GLY A 138 10.60 -19.83 25.08
CA GLY A 138 11.25 -20.62 24.01
C GLY A 138 10.39 -20.82 22.77
N LEU A 139 9.06 -20.92 22.95
CA LEU A 139 8.13 -21.08 21.84
C LEU A 139 8.09 -19.82 20.95
N LYS A 140 8.07 -18.64 21.53
CA LYS A 140 8.18 -17.37 20.80
C LYS A 140 9.47 -17.30 19.97
N LEU A 141 10.59 -17.67 20.57
CA LEU A 141 11.89 -17.69 19.90
C LEU A 141 11.87 -18.66 18.70
N PHE A 142 11.37 -19.86 18.91
CA PHE A 142 11.26 -20.89 17.86
C PHE A 142 10.38 -20.43 16.69
N LEU A 143 9.17 -19.95 16.98
CA LEU A 143 8.24 -19.45 15.97
C LEU A 143 8.79 -18.21 15.25
N GLY A 144 9.51 -17.34 15.95
CA GLY A 144 10.18 -16.17 15.37
C GLY A 144 11.30 -16.57 14.38
N ILE A 145 12.05 -17.63 14.67
CA ILE A 145 13.03 -18.18 13.74
C ILE A 145 12.33 -18.78 12.52
N LEU A 146 11.27 -19.57 12.73
CA LEU A 146 10.47 -20.14 11.64
C LEU A 146 9.88 -19.06 10.73
N ASN A 147 9.29 -17.99 11.30
CA ASN A 147 8.78 -16.87 10.54
C ASN A 147 9.86 -16.25 9.65
N LYS A 148 11.05 -16.00 10.17
CA LYS A 148 12.18 -15.45 9.40
C LYS A 148 12.60 -16.39 8.26
N LEU A 149 12.80 -17.67 8.57
CA LEU A 149 13.21 -18.68 7.58
C LEU A 149 12.16 -18.80 6.46
N TYR A 150 10.90 -18.93 6.82
CA TYR A 150 9.78 -19.03 5.86
C TYR A 150 9.72 -17.82 4.93
N VAL A 151 9.76 -16.62 5.49
CA VAL A 151 9.67 -15.36 4.72
C VAL A 151 10.85 -15.22 3.76
N TYR A 152 12.08 -15.48 4.20
CA TYR A 152 13.26 -15.41 3.33
C TYR A 152 13.24 -16.48 2.25
N LEU A 153 12.79 -17.68 2.56
CA LEU A 153 12.67 -18.76 1.59
C LEU A 153 11.64 -18.41 0.50
N VAL A 154 10.45 -17.98 0.90
CA VAL A 154 9.40 -17.57 -0.04
C VAL A 154 9.85 -16.39 -0.89
N ALA A 155 10.43 -15.34 -0.28
CA ALA A 155 10.94 -14.17 -1.01
C ALA A 155 12.00 -14.58 -2.05
N LEU A 156 12.97 -15.42 -1.65
CA LEU A 156 14.04 -15.87 -2.53
C LEU A 156 13.49 -16.71 -3.70
N LEU A 157 12.71 -17.76 -3.41
CA LEU A 157 12.20 -18.66 -4.44
C LEU A 157 11.28 -17.94 -5.43
N SER A 158 10.36 -17.10 -4.93
CA SER A 158 9.44 -16.36 -5.79
C SER A 158 10.16 -15.29 -6.62
N THR A 159 11.17 -14.61 -6.05
CA THR A 159 11.97 -13.63 -6.80
C THR A 159 12.79 -14.32 -7.90
N VAL A 160 13.44 -15.43 -7.58
CA VAL A 160 14.21 -16.20 -8.57
C VAL A 160 13.30 -16.73 -9.68
N ALA A 161 12.13 -17.28 -9.34
CA ALA A 161 11.15 -17.74 -10.32
C ALA A 161 10.69 -16.61 -11.26
N LEU A 162 10.37 -15.43 -10.72
CA LEU A 162 9.98 -14.26 -11.54
C LEU A 162 11.13 -13.76 -12.44
N ILE A 163 12.36 -13.75 -11.96
CA ILE A 163 13.52 -13.35 -12.76
C ILE A 163 13.74 -14.34 -13.91
N ILE A 164 13.62 -15.64 -13.65
CA ILE A 164 13.73 -16.67 -14.69
C ILE A 164 12.62 -16.49 -15.73
N LEU A 165 11.37 -16.32 -15.31
CA LEU A 165 10.24 -16.11 -16.22
C LEU A 165 10.30 -14.79 -16.98
N GLY A 166 10.91 -13.76 -16.39
CA GLY A 166 11.00 -12.43 -16.99
C GLY A 166 12.16 -12.29 -17.98
N ILE A 167 13.25 -13.06 -17.82
CA ILE A 167 14.47 -12.93 -18.62
C ILE A 167 14.60 -14.07 -19.66
N PHE A 168 14.20 -15.27 -19.32
CA PHE A 168 14.36 -16.50 -20.12
C PHE A 168 13.00 -17.06 -20.57
#